data_e6c4887440675505f5f4643931d3ffd6
#
_entry.id   e6c4887440675505f5f4643931d3ffd6
#
_cell.length_a   1.000
_cell.length_b   1.000
_cell.length_c   1.000
_cell.angle_alpha   90.00
_cell.angle_beta   90.00
_cell.angle_gamma   90.00
#
_symmetry.space_group_name_H-M   'P 1'
#
loop_
_entity.id
_entity.type
_entity.pdbx_description
1 polymer ?
#
loop_
_entity_poly.entity_id
_entity_poly.type
_entity_poly.pdbx_seq_one_letter_code
_entity_poly.pdbx_strand_id
1 'polypeptide(L)'
;MTALSRTCLLLLTGLLLACSPPEPAAEEQAQAVPPAEPGPPQIDDVTGFVMAGDWELVRANCTACHSAKLITQQRGSPQQWLDLIRWMQAKQNLWQFEPAVEERIIAYLAEFYPPQDDRRRAAIPPDLMPPNPYSASNKSPE
;
A
#
# COMPACT_ATOMS: atom_id res chain seq x y z
N MET A 1 -14.30 80.49 -33.20
CA MET A 1 -14.80 79.46 -32.33
C MET A 1 -15.35 78.23 -33.12
N THR A 2 -14.59 77.59 -34.01
CA THR A 2 -15.14 76.48 -34.81
C THR A 2 -14.08 75.45 -35.34
N ALA A 3 -12.85 75.54 -34.93
CA ALA A 3 -11.79 74.64 -35.40
C ALA A 3 -11.35 73.57 -34.43
N LEU A 4 -11.73 73.61 -33.15
CA LEU A 4 -11.35 72.55 -32.16
C LEU A 4 -12.34 71.41 -32.01
N SER A 5 -13.54 71.54 -32.59
CA SER A 5 -14.59 70.52 -32.40
C SER A 5 -14.54 69.33 -33.44
N ARG A 6 -13.81 69.49 -34.54
CA ARG A 6 -13.73 68.47 -35.62
C ARG A 6 -12.58 67.49 -35.48
N THR A 7 -11.54 67.87 -34.77
CA THR A 7 -10.36 66.99 -34.59
C THR A 7 -10.56 65.98 -33.45
N CYS A 8 -11.46 66.24 -32.52
CA CYS A 8 -11.73 65.32 -31.42
C CYS A 8 -12.67 64.15 -31.80
N LEU A 9 -13.46 64.35 -32.90
CA LEU A 9 -14.43 63.35 -33.36
C LEU A 9 -13.80 62.25 -34.21
N LEU A 10 -12.63 62.50 -34.83
CA LEU A 10 -11.95 61.51 -35.63
C LEU A 10 -11.00 60.59 -34.87
N LEU A 11 -10.68 60.92 -33.60
CA LEU A 11 -9.86 60.05 -32.73
C LEU A 11 -10.69 59.04 -31.93
N LEU A 12 -12.00 59.17 -31.89
CA LEU A 12 -12.89 58.22 -31.13
C LEU A 12 -13.34 57.02 -31.95
N THR A 13 -13.16 57.03 -33.27
CA THR A 13 -13.60 55.92 -34.14
C THR A 13 -12.55 54.82 -34.38
N GLY A 14 -11.31 54.99 -33.90
CA GLY A 14 -10.21 54.04 -34.07
C GLY A 14 -10.08 52.95 -32.99
N LEU A 15 -10.86 52.99 -31.89
CA LEU A 15 -10.63 52.14 -30.72
C LEU A 15 -11.64 50.99 -30.55
N LEU A 16 -12.45 50.70 -31.54
CA LEU A 16 -13.49 49.67 -31.44
C LEU A 16 -13.23 48.39 -32.23
N LEU A 17 -12.03 48.18 -32.75
CA LEU A 17 -11.72 46.93 -33.56
C LEU A 17 -10.68 46.00 -32.93
N ALA A 18 -10.47 46.01 -31.63
CA ALA A 18 -9.50 45.12 -30.99
C ALA A 18 -10.09 44.36 -29.78
N CYS A 19 -11.36 43.94 -29.86
CA CYS A 19 -11.90 42.88 -29.01
C CYS A 19 -12.28 41.70 -29.84
N SER A 20 -11.28 40.96 -30.32
CA SER A 20 -11.52 39.54 -30.68
C SER A 20 -11.74 38.80 -29.39
N PRO A 21 -12.84 38.02 -29.26
CA PRO A 21 -12.99 37.11 -28.14
C PRO A 21 -11.82 36.13 -28.16
N PRO A 22 -11.28 35.73 -26.99
CA PRO A 22 -10.27 34.68 -26.94
C PRO A 22 -10.87 33.43 -27.56
N GLU A 23 -10.18 32.95 -28.59
CA GLU A 23 -10.43 31.65 -29.20
C GLU A 23 -10.43 30.62 -28.04
N PRO A 24 -11.46 29.76 -27.90
CA PRO A 24 -11.45 28.76 -26.87
C PRO A 24 -10.17 27.93 -27.07
N ALA A 25 -9.26 28.00 -26.11
CA ALA A 25 -8.11 27.15 -26.04
C ALA A 25 -8.63 25.72 -26.27
N ALA A 26 -8.15 25.09 -27.32
CA ALA A 26 -8.41 23.68 -27.56
C ALA A 26 -8.15 22.96 -26.23
N GLU A 27 -9.18 22.43 -25.62
CA GLU A 27 -9.03 21.49 -24.52
C GLU A 27 -8.12 20.39 -25.05
N GLU A 28 -6.86 20.48 -24.66
CA GLU A 28 -5.91 19.39 -24.80
C GLU A 28 -6.56 18.21 -24.07
N GLN A 29 -7.22 17.37 -24.84
CA GLN A 29 -7.78 16.13 -24.34
C GLN A 29 -6.60 15.40 -23.71
N ALA A 30 -6.50 15.50 -22.39
CA ALA A 30 -5.64 14.64 -21.60
C ALA A 30 -6.06 13.22 -21.98
N GLN A 31 -5.30 12.64 -22.90
CA GLN A 31 -5.43 11.23 -23.24
C GLN A 31 -5.26 10.51 -21.91
N ALA A 32 -6.35 9.96 -21.39
CA ALA A 32 -6.33 9.08 -20.24
C ALA A 32 -5.36 7.95 -20.62
N VAL A 33 -4.14 8.03 -20.10
CA VAL A 33 -3.19 6.93 -20.17
C VAL A 33 -3.91 5.78 -19.48
N PRO A 34 -4.17 4.65 -20.15
CA PRO A 34 -4.76 3.49 -19.51
C PRO A 34 -3.95 3.21 -18.23
N PRO A 35 -4.59 2.87 -17.11
CA PRO A 35 -3.87 2.47 -15.91
C PRO A 35 -2.86 1.41 -16.33
N ALA A 36 -1.57 1.69 -16.16
CA ALA A 36 -0.53 0.69 -16.40
C ALA A 36 -0.89 -0.52 -15.54
N GLU A 37 -0.98 -1.70 -16.15
CA GLU A 37 -1.15 -2.92 -15.37
C GLU A 37 -0.08 -2.92 -14.27
N PRO A 38 -0.45 -3.18 -13.01
CA PRO A 38 0.51 -3.16 -11.94
C PRO A 38 1.59 -4.20 -12.25
N GLY A 39 2.78 -3.71 -12.54
CA GLY A 39 3.96 -4.57 -12.71
C GLY A 39 4.20 -5.39 -11.43
N PRO A 40 5.09 -6.39 -11.45
CA PRO A 40 5.41 -7.16 -10.25
C PRO A 40 5.77 -6.21 -9.12
N PRO A 41 5.31 -6.49 -7.87
CA PRO A 41 5.55 -5.60 -6.75
C PRO A 41 7.04 -5.40 -6.55
N GLN A 42 7.46 -4.15 -6.43
CA GLN A 42 8.84 -3.81 -6.13
C GLN A 42 9.12 -4.18 -4.67
N ILE A 43 10.29 -4.76 -4.42
CA ILE A 43 10.75 -5.18 -3.09
C ILE A 43 11.93 -4.30 -2.71
N ASP A 44 11.93 -3.78 -1.49
CA ASP A 44 13.06 -3.05 -0.94
C ASP A 44 14.22 -4.01 -0.64
N ASP A 45 15.36 -3.78 -1.28
CA ASP A 45 16.54 -4.68 -1.21
C ASP A 45 17.11 -4.81 0.20
N VAL A 46 16.91 -3.82 1.07
CA VAL A 46 17.46 -3.78 2.42
C VAL A 46 16.57 -4.54 3.42
N THR A 47 15.27 -4.33 3.34
CA THR A 47 14.31 -4.87 4.32
C THR A 47 13.51 -6.05 3.80
N GLY A 48 13.37 -6.17 2.48
CA GLY A 48 12.50 -7.15 1.85
C GLY A 48 11.02 -6.79 1.91
N PHE A 49 10.66 -5.54 2.29
CA PHE A 49 9.28 -5.10 2.25
C PHE A 49 8.79 -4.84 0.82
N VAL A 50 7.51 -5.09 0.58
CA VAL A 50 6.83 -4.70 -0.65
C VAL A 50 6.73 -3.18 -0.66
N MET A 51 7.33 -2.52 -1.67
CA MET A 51 7.36 -1.06 -1.79
C MET A 51 6.03 -0.54 -2.35
N ALA A 52 4.97 -0.68 -1.57
CA ALA A 52 3.63 -0.21 -1.90
C ALA A 52 2.91 0.30 -0.64
N GLY A 53 1.90 1.14 -0.81
CA GLY A 53 1.12 1.67 0.32
C GLY A 53 2.00 2.26 1.43
N ASP A 54 1.76 1.86 2.65
CA ASP A 54 2.40 2.39 3.86
C ASP A 54 3.72 1.69 4.24
N TRP A 55 4.45 1.11 3.29
CA TRP A 55 5.68 0.35 3.57
C TRP A 55 6.76 1.15 4.32
N GLU A 56 6.92 2.44 4.02
CA GLU A 56 7.88 3.30 4.71
C GLU A 56 7.48 3.54 6.17
N LEU A 57 6.18 3.68 6.43
CA LEU A 57 5.64 3.79 7.78
C LEU A 57 5.92 2.51 8.57
N VAL A 58 5.70 1.34 7.96
CA VAL A 58 6.00 0.05 8.58
C VAL A 58 7.50 -0.11 8.80
N ARG A 59 8.31 0.21 7.80
CA ARG A 59 9.77 0.19 7.94
C ARG A 59 10.24 1.04 9.12
N ALA A 60 9.80 2.30 9.20
CA ALA A 60 10.23 3.22 10.25
C ALA A 60 9.87 2.73 11.66
N ASN A 61 8.71 2.09 11.82
CA ASN A 61 8.21 1.66 13.12
C ASN A 61 8.63 0.25 13.52
N CYS A 62 8.93 -0.61 12.57
CA CYS A 62 9.10 -2.04 12.85
C CYS A 62 10.55 -2.53 12.73
N THR A 63 11.49 -1.72 12.22
CA THR A 63 12.89 -2.14 12.06
C THR A 63 13.84 -1.55 13.09
N ALA A 64 13.31 -0.80 14.06
CA ALA A 64 14.13 -0.15 15.08
C ALA A 64 14.77 -1.15 16.08
N CYS A 65 14.13 -2.29 16.33
CA CYS A 65 14.54 -3.23 17.36
C CYS A 65 15.08 -4.56 16.81
N HIS A 66 14.64 -4.98 15.63
CA HIS A 66 15.03 -6.24 15.01
C HIS A 66 14.99 -6.17 13.48
N SER A 67 15.51 -7.19 12.82
CA SER A 67 15.49 -7.27 11.37
C SER A 67 14.05 -7.38 10.83
N ALA A 68 13.79 -6.67 9.73
CA ALA A 68 12.55 -6.78 8.96
C ALA A 68 12.22 -8.21 8.54
N LYS A 69 13.22 -9.10 8.47
CA LYS A 69 13.04 -10.50 8.10
C LYS A 69 12.06 -11.24 9.01
N LEU A 70 12.00 -10.88 10.30
CA LEU A 70 11.00 -11.45 11.22
C LEU A 70 9.57 -11.10 10.81
N ILE A 71 9.38 -9.94 10.20
CA ILE A 71 8.08 -9.48 9.72
C ILE A 71 7.75 -10.11 8.37
N THR A 72 8.68 -10.01 7.42
CA THR A 72 8.46 -10.51 6.05
C THR A 72 8.28 -12.03 5.95
N GLN A 73 8.70 -12.77 6.97
CA GLN A 73 8.48 -14.21 7.09
C GLN A 73 7.17 -14.56 7.84
N GLN A 74 6.61 -13.63 8.57
CA GLN A 74 5.36 -13.84 9.28
C GLN A 74 4.16 -13.67 8.35
N ARG A 75 3.05 -14.33 8.68
CA ARG A 75 1.77 -14.23 7.99
C ARG A 75 0.66 -14.14 9.01
N GLY A 76 -0.32 -13.26 8.73
CA GLY A 76 -1.41 -13.10 9.67
C GLY A 76 -2.61 -12.38 9.09
N SER A 77 -3.79 -12.65 9.65
CA SER A 77 -4.97 -11.82 9.47
C SER A 77 -4.78 -10.46 10.16
N PRO A 78 -5.61 -9.45 9.87
CA PRO A 78 -5.56 -8.18 10.60
C PRO A 78 -5.58 -8.35 12.12
N GLN A 79 -6.41 -9.28 12.63
CA GLN A 79 -6.49 -9.55 14.07
C GLN A 79 -5.21 -10.18 14.60
N GLN A 80 -4.61 -11.12 13.89
CA GLN A 80 -3.35 -11.74 14.30
C GLN A 80 -2.20 -10.74 14.33
N TRP A 81 -2.16 -9.81 13.38
CA TRP A 81 -1.18 -8.72 13.40
C TRP A 81 -1.41 -7.77 14.58
N LEU A 82 -2.66 -7.41 14.87
CA LEU A 82 -3.00 -6.61 16.04
C LEU A 82 -2.57 -7.30 17.34
N ASP A 83 -2.89 -8.59 17.50
CA ASP A 83 -2.54 -9.37 18.70
C ASP A 83 -1.02 -9.42 18.90
N LEU A 84 -0.26 -9.58 17.80
CA LEU A 84 1.20 -9.57 17.84
C LEU A 84 1.75 -8.21 18.26
N ILE A 85 1.21 -7.11 17.72
CA ILE A 85 1.57 -5.75 18.13
C ILE A 85 1.29 -5.55 19.62
N ARG A 86 0.10 -5.94 20.10
CA ARG A 86 -0.25 -5.84 21.53
C ARG A 86 0.70 -6.65 22.43
N TRP A 87 1.07 -7.84 21.98
CA TRP A 87 2.04 -8.64 22.70
C TRP A 87 3.43 -7.96 22.74
N MET A 88 3.88 -7.39 21.62
CA MET A 88 5.16 -6.64 21.57
C MET A 88 5.11 -5.40 22.46
N GLN A 89 4.00 -4.69 22.51
CA GLN A 89 3.80 -3.53 23.39
C GLN A 89 3.84 -3.95 24.88
N ALA A 90 3.24 -5.08 25.21
CA ALA A 90 3.16 -5.55 26.59
C ALA A 90 4.44 -6.23 27.09
N LYS A 91 5.25 -6.83 26.22
CA LYS A 91 6.34 -7.73 26.60
C LYS A 91 7.71 -7.35 26.03
N GLN A 92 7.74 -6.54 24.96
CA GLN A 92 8.97 -6.24 24.23
C GLN A 92 9.28 -4.73 24.15
N ASN A 93 8.57 -3.94 24.94
CA ASN A 93 8.71 -2.47 24.99
C ASN A 93 8.46 -1.76 23.67
N LEU A 94 7.65 -2.33 22.77
CA LEU A 94 7.17 -1.59 21.63
C LEU A 94 6.30 -0.43 22.12
N TRP A 95 6.53 0.77 21.58
CA TRP A 95 5.73 1.93 21.97
C TRP A 95 4.28 1.82 21.48
N GLN A 96 3.39 2.56 22.13
CA GLN A 96 2.00 2.64 21.68
C GLN A 96 1.94 3.48 20.41
N PHE A 97 1.26 2.96 19.41
CA PHE A 97 1.00 3.71 18.19
C PHE A 97 -0.23 4.60 18.38
N GLU A 98 -0.24 5.75 17.69
CA GLU A 98 -1.47 6.49 17.48
C GLU A 98 -2.46 5.63 16.70
N PRO A 99 -3.77 5.67 17.01
CA PRO A 99 -4.75 4.77 16.39
C PRO A 99 -4.73 4.78 14.86
N ALA A 100 -4.60 5.95 14.24
CA ALA A 100 -4.53 6.07 12.78
C ALA A 100 -3.25 5.47 12.18
N VAL A 101 -2.13 5.53 12.90
CA VAL A 101 -0.86 4.90 12.51
C VAL A 101 -0.96 3.39 12.62
N GLU A 102 -1.55 2.89 13.71
CA GLU A 102 -1.74 1.46 13.92
C GLU A 102 -2.61 0.82 12.85
N GLU A 103 -3.74 1.47 12.53
CA GLU A 103 -4.65 1.00 11.47
C GLU A 103 -3.92 0.84 10.13
N ARG A 104 -3.13 1.84 9.74
CA ARG A 104 -2.35 1.81 8.50
C ARG A 104 -1.28 0.72 8.49
N ILE A 105 -0.59 0.53 9.62
CA ILE A 105 0.40 -0.55 9.77
C ILE A 105 -0.28 -1.91 9.62
N ILE A 106 -1.41 -2.14 10.29
CA ILE A 106 -2.16 -3.39 10.22
C ILE A 106 -2.70 -3.63 8.81
N ALA A 107 -3.23 -2.60 8.15
CA ALA A 107 -3.72 -2.70 6.78
C ALA A 107 -2.61 -3.15 5.82
N TYR A 108 -1.46 -2.51 5.86
CA TYR A 108 -0.29 -2.90 5.07
C TYR A 108 0.14 -4.35 5.34
N LEU A 109 0.29 -4.73 6.61
CA LEU A 109 0.75 -6.07 6.99
C LEU A 109 -0.25 -7.15 6.56
N ALA A 110 -1.54 -6.90 6.69
CA ALA A 110 -2.58 -7.85 6.29
C ALA A 110 -2.71 -7.97 4.76
N GLU A 111 -2.44 -6.91 4.02
CA GLU A 111 -2.47 -6.90 2.56
C GLU A 111 -1.28 -7.66 1.96
N PHE A 112 -0.06 -7.34 2.40
CA PHE A 112 1.14 -7.90 1.78
C PHE A 112 1.68 -9.16 2.45
N TYR A 113 1.25 -9.47 3.67
CA TYR A 113 1.64 -10.66 4.44
C TYR A 113 0.41 -11.37 5.03
N PRO A 114 -0.60 -11.72 4.20
CA PRO A 114 -1.81 -12.40 4.65
C PRO A 114 -1.52 -13.84 5.09
N PRO A 115 -2.49 -14.51 5.76
CA PRO A 115 -2.41 -15.94 6.03
C PRO A 115 -2.18 -16.74 4.74
N GLN A 116 -1.39 -17.80 4.83
CA GLN A 116 -1.12 -18.72 3.73
C GLN A 116 -1.58 -20.13 4.10
N ASP A 117 -2.49 -20.68 3.31
CA ASP A 117 -3.03 -22.01 3.54
C ASP A 117 -2.05 -23.13 3.11
N ASP A 118 -1.12 -22.83 2.20
CA ASP A 118 -0.15 -23.74 1.63
C ASP A 118 1.06 -24.07 2.52
N ARG A 119 1.20 -23.37 3.66
CA ARG A 119 2.30 -23.63 4.61
C ARG A 119 2.14 -24.92 5.41
N ARG A 120 0.95 -25.47 5.44
CA ARG A 120 0.76 -26.76 6.09
C ARG A 120 1.36 -27.84 5.20
N ARG A 121 2.34 -28.56 5.75
CA ARG A 121 2.90 -29.73 5.08
C ARG A 121 1.75 -30.63 4.62
N ALA A 122 1.79 -31.10 3.37
CA ALA A 122 0.83 -32.05 2.86
C ALA A 122 0.77 -33.27 3.80
N ALA A 123 -0.43 -33.77 4.03
CA ALA A 123 -0.61 -34.97 4.83
C ALA A 123 0.24 -36.13 4.22
N ILE A 124 0.99 -36.80 5.06
CA ILE A 124 1.73 -38.00 4.61
C ILE A 124 0.69 -39.02 4.23
N PRO A 125 0.76 -39.61 3.01
CA PRO A 125 -0.12 -40.69 2.63
C PRO A 125 -0.07 -41.83 3.65
N PRO A 126 -1.20 -42.50 3.95
CA PRO A 126 -1.27 -43.53 4.99
C PRO A 126 -0.25 -44.67 4.82
N ASP A 127 0.08 -44.99 3.57
CA ASP A 127 1.06 -46.03 3.20
C ASP A 127 2.52 -45.66 3.50
N LEU A 128 2.80 -44.35 3.62
CA LEU A 128 4.10 -43.81 4.00
C LEU A 128 4.19 -43.43 5.50
N MET A 129 3.09 -43.57 6.24
CA MET A 129 3.10 -43.34 7.68
C MET A 129 3.73 -44.51 8.43
N PRO A 130 4.65 -44.25 9.38
CA PRO A 130 5.15 -45.30 10.25
C PRO A 130 3.99 -45.89 11.07
N PRO A 131 4.05 -47.18 11.43
CA PRO A 131 3.02 -47.82 12.24
C PRO A 131 2.91 -47.04 13.59
N ASN A 132 1.68 -46.81 14.01
CA ASN A 132 1.43 -46.15 15.29
C ASN A 132 1.83 -47.08 16.44
N PRO A 133 2.85 -46.74 17.27
CA PRO A 133 3.30 -47.63 18.35
C PRO A 133 2.24 -47.82 19.45
N TYR A 134 1.20 -47.01 19.46
CA TYR A 134 0.09 -47.08 20.40
C TYR A 134 -1.16 -47.75 19.81
N SER A 135 -1.11 -48.23 18.57
CA SER A 135 -2.26 -48.98 18.01
C SER A 135 -2.48 -50.31 18.77
N ALA A 136 -3.73 -50.63 18.97
CA ALA A 136 -4.11 -51.85 19.72
C ALA A 136 -3.53 -53.15 19.15
N SER A 137 -3.14 -53.16 17.85
CA SER A 137 -2.50 -54.28 17.19
C SER A 137 -1.04 -54.50 17.59
N ASN A 138 -0.40 -53.55 18.29
CA ASN A 138 1.00 -53.64 18.74
C ASN A 138 1.13 -54.01 20.23
N LYS A 139 0.03 -54.40 20.92
CA LYS A 139 0.14 -55.07 22.20
C LYS A 139 0.63 -56.47 21.96
N SER A 140 1.93 -56.73 22.13
CA SER A 140 2.44 -58.10 22.30
C SER A 140 1.69 -58.77 23.46
N PRO A 141 1.16 -59.97 23.32
CA PRO A 141 0.65 -60.73 24.45
C PRO A 141 1.84 -61.02 25.37
N GLU A 142 1.74 -60.63 26.64
CA GLU A 142 2.56 -61.14 27.74
C GLU A 142 2.28 -62.60 28.00
#